data_b559e9b2b18ff3327d810b9b60c4dd69
#
_entry.id   b559e9b2b18ff3327d810b9b60c4dd69
#
_cell.length_a   1.000
_cell.length_b   1.000
_cell.length_c   1.000
_cell.angle_alpha   90.00
_cell.angle_beta   90.00
_cell.angle_gamma   90.00
#
_symmetry.space_group_name_H-M   'P 1'
#
loop_
_entity.id
_entity.type
_entity.pdbx_description
1 polymer ?
#
loop_
_entity_poly.entity_id
_entity_poly.type
_entity_poly.pdbx_seq_one_letter_code
_entity_poly.pdbx_strand_id
1 'polypeptide(L)'
;FPDLRWHNLCVNHFLSIKTIITDKKCVFLQAKVMWNVLYLNDIIMSVEIKKVTSKSDLKRFIRFNYEFYKNNPYSVPDLYDDMLNTFSPKKNAAFEFCEADYFLAYRDGKIVGRVAAIINSRANETWNRKTVRFGWIDFIDDMEVSTALIDTVKQWAKERGMNEIEGPLGFTDMDAEGMLVEGFDQLSTMATIYNYPYYPEHMQKLGMEKSADWVEMKIYIPEAIPEKHKRISQIIATRYNLHVRKLKSKSEVRKSGVAHEIFRLINDAYTPLFGYSRMTERQIDQYVNMYVPVLDLRMVSIVENEQNEIVAVGISMSSLSRALQKAKGKLLPFGWWHLLKALMLKRPKVLDLLLVAVRPDYQGKGVNALLFTDLIPVYQKLGYEYAESNPELELNDKVQN
;
A
#
# COMPACT_ATOMS: atom_id res chain seq x y z
N PHE A 1 19.94 26.94 -17.56
CA PHE A 1 21.32 27.33 -17.24
C PHE A 1 21.39 28.28 -16.04
N PRO A 2 21.20 27.80 -14.78
CA PRO A 2 21.42 28.62 -13.57
C PRO A 2 22.80 28.38 -12.92
N ASP A 3 23.64 27.43 -13.39
CA ASP A 3 24.81 26.98 -12.64
C ASP A 3 26.09 27.81 -12.81
N LEU A 4 26.05 28.80 -13.67
CA LEU A 4 27.23 29.66 -13.91
C LEU A 4 27.45 30.78 -12.87
N ARG A 5 26.43 31.13 -12.05
CA ARG A 5 26.56 32.23 -11.08
C ARG A 5 27.29 31.83 -9.78
N TRP A 6 27.16 30.61 -9.35
CA TRP A 6 27.83 30.13 -8.13
C TRP A 6 29.32 29.86 -8.34
N HIS A 7 29.65 29.35 -9.50
CA HIS A 7 31.08 29.16 -9.85
C HIS A 7 31.85 30.48 -9.91
N ASN A 8 31.24 31.54 -10.42
CA ASN A 8 31.87 32.85 -10.49
C ASN A 8 32.01 33.56 -9.15
N LEU A 9 31.07 33.34 -8.17
CA LEU A 9 31.20 33.91 -6.84
C LEU A 9 32.32 33.24 -6.02
N CYS A 10 32.48 31.93 -6.11
CA CYS A 10 33.58 31.23 -5.46
C CYS A 10 34.94 31.61 -6.06
N VAL A 11 35.03 31.70 -7.39
CA VAL A 11 36.29 32.07 -8.07
C VAL A 11 36.68 33.52 -7.77
N ASN A 12 35.77 34.47 -7.73
CA ASN A 12 36.04 35.86 -7.42
C ASN A 12 36.46 36.09 -5.94
N HIS A 13 35.94 35.32 -5.02
CA HIS A 13 36.38 35.40 -3.61
C HIS A 13 37.77 34.80 -3.43
N PHE A 14 38.11 33.74 -4.15
CA PHE A 14 39.46 33.16 -4.15
C PHE A 14 40.51 34.07 -4.80
N LEU A 15 40.14 34.82 -5.84
CA LEU A 15 41.06 35.78 -6.49
C LEU A 15 41.38 37.00 -5.60
N SER A 16 40.45 37.46 -4.78
CA SER A 16 40.66 38.57 -3.84
C SER A 16 41.60 38.19 -2.68
N ILE A 17 41.66 36.94 -2.29
CA ILE A 17 42.60 36.42 -1.28
C ILE A 17 44.01 36.20 -1.85
N LYS A 18 44.12 35.86 -3.14
CA LYS A 18 45.42 35.70 -3.83
C LYS A 18 46.24 36.97 -3.89
N THR A 19 45.60 38.14 -3.80
CA THR A 19 46.33 39.44 -3.92
C THR A 19 47.02 39.87 -2.61
N ILE A 20 46.80 39.16 -1.51
CA ILE A 20 47.29 39.56 -0.18
C ILE A 20 48.40 38.66 0.36
N ILE A 21 48.70 37.49 -0.26
CA ILE A 21 49.61 36.49 0.31
C ILE A 21 50.67 36.06 -0.68
N THR A 22 51.88 36.54 -0.50
CA THR A 22 53.08 36.24 -1.34
C THR A 22 53.97 35.16 -0.76
N ASP A 23 53.59 34.42 0.27
CA ASP A 23 54.48 33.45 0.93
C ASP A 23 54.07 31.98 0.67
N LYS A 24 55.05 31.14 0.27
CA LYS A 24 54.85 29.71 -0.05
C LYS A 24 54.23 28.88 1.11
N LYS A 25 54.39 29.29 2.35
CA LYS A 25 53.74 28.63 3.51
C LYS A 25 52.23 28.71 3.52
N CYS A 26 51.65 29.77 2.96
CA CYS A 26 50.23 29.95 2.88
C CYS A 26 49.54 29.07 1.83
N VAL A 27 50.27 28.73 0.74
CA VAL A 27 49.72 27.81 -0.31
C VAL A 27 49.52 26.40 0.28
N PHE A 28 50.43 25.93 1.13
CA PHE A 28 50.29 24.65 1.81
C PHE A 28 49.16 24.64 2.86
N LEU A 29 48.92 25.74 3.56
CA LEU A 29 47.83 25.86 4.51
C LEU A 29 46.47 25.90 3.82
N GLN A 30 46.36 26.60 2.68
CA GLN A 30 45.15 26.63 1.86
C GLN A 30 44.82 25.26 1.24
N ALA A 31 45.80 24.53 0.73
CA ALA A 31 45.60 23.16 0.26
C ALA A 31 45.14 22.22 1.38
N LYS A 32 45.69 22.35 2.57
CA LYS A 32 45.34 21.52 3.73
C LYS A 32 43.95 21.88 4.27
N VAL A 33 43.57 23.15 4.25
CA VAL A 33 42.21 23.60 4.63
C VAL A 33 41.17 23.16 3.59
N MET A 34 41.45 23.28 2.30
CA MET A 34 40.58 22.78 1.24
C MET A 34 40.42 21.24 1.33
N TRP A 35 41.50 20.50 1.56
CA TRP A 35 41.44 19.05 1.74
C TRP A 35 40.59 18.66 2.97
N ASN A 36 40.77 19.35 4.07
CA ASN A 36 39.99 19.11 5.28
C ASN A 36 38.51 19.48 5.10
N VAL A 37 38.21 20.56 4.37
CA VAL A 37 36.81 20.95 4.08
C VAL A 37 36.14 19.98 3.12
N LEU A 38 36.83 19.51 2.09
CA LEU A 38 36.32 18.47 1.18
C LEU A 38 36.17 17.14 1.93
N TYR A 39 37.16 16.75 2.73
CA TYR A 39 37.09 15.51 3.53
C TYR A 39 36.04 15.56 4.63
N LEU A 40 35.82 16.72 5.26
CA LEU A 40 34.74 16.95 6.22
C LEU A 40 33.36 16.97 5.54
N ASN A 41 33.23 17.54 4.34
CA ASN A 41 32.00 17.46 3.57
C ASN A 41 31.68 16.00 3.15
N ASP A 42 32.66 15.22 2.71
CA ASP A 42 32.50 13.79 2.40
C ASP A 42 32.14 12.96 3.66
N ILE A 43 32.63 13.35 4.84
CA ILE A 43 32.30 12.69 6.12
C ILE A 43 30.91 13.08 6.62
N ILE A 44 30.43 14.31 6.34
CA ILE A 44 29.15 14.82 6.84
C ILE A 44 27.96 14.40 5.96
N MET A 45 28.19 13.95 4.72
CA MET A 45 27.13 13.75 3.72
C MET A 45 26.84 12.29 3.38
N SER A 46 27.59 11.30 3.88
CA SER A 46 27.33 9.91 3.51
C SER A 46 26.10 9.33 4.21
N VAL A 47 25.17 8.79 3.40
CA VAL A 47 24.04 8.00 3.91
C VAL A 47 24.53 6.61 4.30
N GLU A 48 24.35 6.24 5.58
CA GLU A 48 24.66 4.92 6.08
C GLU A 48 23.41 4.02 6.06
N ILE A 49 23.46 2.89 5.38
CA ILE A 49 22.37 1.90 5.41
C ILE A 49 22.64 0.84 6.45
N LYS A 50 21.65 0.60 7.32
CA LYS A 50 21.70 -0.45 8.34
C LYS A 50 20.58 -1.46 8.14
N LYS A 51 20.93 -2.73 8.07
CA LYS A 51 19.97 -3.83 8.10
C LYS A 51 19.31 -3.92 9.47
N VAL A 52 18.01 -4.10 9.49
CA VAL A 52 17.20 -4.35 10.69
C VAL A 52 17.46 -5.77 11.17
N THR A 53 18.10 -5.93 12.32
CA THR A 53 18.46 -7.25 12.87
C THR A 53 17.81 -7.55 14.21
N SER A 54 17.34 -6.51 14.90
CA SER A 54 16.74 -6.63 16.24
C SER A 54 15.28 -6.19 16.26
N LYS A 55 14.54 -6.63 17.29
CA LYS A 55 13.18 -6.14 17.56
C LYS A 55 13.16 -4.61 17.78
N SER A 56 14.23 -4.05 18.33
CA SER A 56 14.37 -2.61 18.52
C SER A 56 14.44 -1.89 17.18
N ASP A 57 15.25 -2.40 16.26
CA ASP A 57 15.40 -1.81 14.93
C ASP A 57 14.12 -1.96 14.12
N LEU A 58 13.42 -3.10 14.22
CA LEU A 58 12.10 -3.27 13.59
C LEU A 58 11.08 -2.23 14.10
N LYS A 59 11.10 -1.97 15.41
CA LYS A 59 10.25 -0.91 15.96
C LYS A 59 10.62 0.48 15.43
N ARG A 60 11.91 0.76 15.18
CA ARG A 60 12.37 2.01 14.56
C ARG A 60 11.92 2.08 13.10
N PHE A 61 12.08 0.98 12.36
CA PHE A 61 11.62 0.85 10.98
C PHE A 61 10.13 1.18 10.84
N ILE A 62 9.27 0.59 11.68
CA ILE A 62 7.84 0.85 11.67
C ILE A 62 7.56 2.31 12.08
N ARG A 63 8.16 2.79 13.17
CA ARG A 63 7.90 4.13 13.72
C ARG A 63 8.31 5.26 12.78
N PHE A 64 9.28 5.05 11.91
CA PHE A 64 9.74 6.07 10.97
C PHE A 64 8.57 6.63 10.15
N ASN A 65 7.71 5.80 9.58
CA ASN A 65 6.54 6.23 8.82
C ASN A 65 5.59 7.12 9.65
N TYR A 66 5.28 6.71 10.90
CA TYR A 66 4.37 7.46 11.75
C TYR A 66 4.91 8.85 12.12
N GLU A 67 6.20 8.97 12.35
CA GLU A 67 6.84 10.25 12.63
C GLU A 67 7.00 11.10 11.37
N PHE A 68 7.26 10.46 10.24
CA PHE A 68 7.47 11.12 8.95
C PHE A 68 6.20 11.80 8.44
N TYR A 69 5.06 11.13 8.57
CA TYR A 69 3.76 11.66 8.12
C TYR A 69 2.90 12.26 9.23
N LYS A 70 3.39 12.41 10.46
CA LYS A 70 2.60 12.82 11.64
C LYS A 70 1.81 14.12 11.49
N ASN A 71 2.28 15.04 10.66
CA ASN A 71 1.66 16.34 10.41
C ASN A 71 0.95 16.40 9.04
N ASN A 72 0.94 15.31 8.29
CA ASN A 72 0.28 15.25 7.00
C ASN A 72 -1.22 15.00 7.20
N PRO A 73 -2.12 15.86 6.67
CA PRO A 73 -3.56 15.74 6.89
C PRO A 73 -4.22 14.65 6.03
N TYR A 74 -3.52 14.10 5.06
CA TYR A 74 -4.04 13.15 4.07
C TYR A 74 -3.55 11.72 4.31
N SER A 75 -2.39 11.54 4.92
CA SER A 75 -1.86 10.23 5.26
C SER A 75 -2.68 9.56 6.37
N VAL A 76 -2.95 8.26 6.20
CA VAL A 76 -3.65 7.41 7.16
C VAL A 76 -2.69 6.38 7.70
N PRO A 77 -2.37 6.39 8.99
CA PRO A 77 -1.44 5.44 9.57
C PRO A 77 -2.08 4.06 9.72
N ASP A 78 -1.34 3.02 9.40
CA ASP A 78 -1.70 1.64 9.75
C ASP A 78 -1.80 1.44 11.27
N LEU A 79 -2.42 0.36 11.71
CA LEU A 79 -2.36 -0.04 13.12
C LEU A 79 -0.96 -0.57 13.44
N TYR A 80 -0.33 -0.01 14.45
CA TYR A 80 1.06 -0.32 14.83
C TYR A 80 1.26 -1.82 15.17
N ASP A 81 0.28 -2.42 15.84
CA ASP A 81 0.35 -3.84 16.20
C ASP A 81 0.17 -4.75 14.97
N ASP A 82 -0.60 -4.30 13.98
CA ASP A 82 -0.75 -5.02 12.70
C ASP A 82 0.56 -4.95 11.92
N MET A 83 1.24 -3.80 11.88
CA MET A 83 2.57 -3.70 11.29
C MET A 83 3.59 -4.61 11.97
N LEU A 84 3.57 -4.72 13.30
CA LEU A 84 4.42 -5.68 14.01
C LEU A 84 4.12 -7.14 13.63
N ASN A 85 2.87 -7.46 13.32
CA ASN A 85 2.47 -8.78 12.86
C ASN A 85 2.88 -9.02 11.40
N THR A 86 2.68 -8.03 10.54
CA THR A 86 3.07 -8.05 9.10
C THR A 86 4.55 -8.36 8.92
N PHE A 87 5.42 -7.72 9.73
CA PHE A 87 6.87 -7.95 9.65
C PHE A 87 7.36 -9.13 10.51
N SER A 88 6.47 -9.93 11.09
CA SER A 88 6.84 -11.06 11.94
C SER A 88 6.78 -12.38 11.18
N PRO A 89 7.91 -13.09 10.96
CA PRO A 89 7.89 -14.41 10.31
C PRO A 89 7.03 -15.45 11.01
N LYS A 90 6.77 -15.26 12.32
CA LYS A 90 5.94 -16.19 13.10
C LYS A 90 4.44 -15.94 12.93
N LYS A 91 4.04 -14.71 12.58
CA LYS A 91 2.64 -14.28 12.55
C LYS A 91 2.10 -14.09 11.14
N ASN A 92 2.91 -13.59 10.22
CA ASN A 92 2.51 -13.39 8.84
C ASN A 92 2.69 -14.68 8.05
N ALA A 93 1.59 -15.21 7.53
CA ALA A 93 1.56 -16.42 6.74
C ALA A 93 2.34 -16.30 5.41
N ALA A 94 2.54 -15.10 4.88
CA ALA A 94 3.31 -14.88 3.66
C ALA A 94 4.76 -15.37 3.75
N PHE A 95 5.33 -15.48 4.96
CA PHE A 95 6.67 -16.03 5.16
C PHE A 95 6.79 -17.55 4.88
N GLU A 96 5.70 -18.23 4.53
CA GLU A 96 5.77 -19.60 3.99
C GLU A 96 6.43 -19.64 2.61
N PHE A 97 6.39 -18.52 1.87
CA PHE A 97 6.90 -18.41 0.51
C PHE A 97 7.60 -17.08 0.22
N CYS A 98 7.71 -16.20 1.22
CA CYS A 98 8.44 -14.94 1.10
C CYS A 98 9.71 -14.93 1.96
N GLU A 99 10.78 -14.35 1.41
CA GLU A 99 11.97 -13.93 2.12
C GLU A 99 11.98 -12.40 2.16
N ALA A 100 12.35 -11.81 3.30
CA ALA A 100 12.42 -10.35 3.40
C ALA A 100 13.50 -9.89 4.37
N ASP A 101 14.12 -8.76 4.00
CA ASP A 101 14.99 -7.98 4.85
C ASP A 101 14.55 -6.50 4.84
N TYR A 102 14.83 -5.80 5.93
CA TYR A 102 14.43 -4.41 6.12
C TYR A 102 15.66 -3.55 6.36
N PHE A 103 15.66 -2.33 5.84
CA PHE A 103 16.80 -1.43 5.89
C PHE A 103 16.38 -0.04 6.33
N LEU A 104 17.23 0.60 7.11
CA LEU A 104 17.11 1.98 7.56
C LEU A 104 18.27 2.79 7.02
N ALA A 105 17.97 3.93 6.41
CA ALA A 105 18.95 4.93 6.01
C ALA A 105 19.18 5.92 7.15
N TYR A 106 20.43 6.17 7.48
CA TYR A 106 20.84 7.12 8.50
C TYR A 106 21.68 8.23 7.89
N ARG A 107 21.49 9.46 8.40
CA ARG A 107 22.37 10.60 8.19
C ARG A 107 22.53 11.31 9.52
N ASP A 108 23.75 11.57 9.94
CA ASP A 108 24.10 12.19 11.23
C ASP A 108 23.39 11.52 12.44
N GLY A 109 23.34 10.20 12.42
CA GLY A 109 22.70 9.39 13.45
C GLY A 109 21.17 9.42 13.49
N LYS A 110 20.53 10.16 12.57
CA LYS A 110 19.06 10.22 12.42
C LYS A 110 18.59 9.33 11.28
N ILE A 111 17.44 8.67 11.47
CA ILE A 111 16.80 7.91 10.39
C ILE A 111 16.22 8.91 9.39
N VAL A 112 16.60 8.77 8.12
CA VAL A 112 16.17 9.62 7.00
C VAL A 112 15.43 8.84 5.91
N GLY A 113 15.38 7.49 6.04
CA GLY A 113 14.61 6.66 5.13
C GLY A 113 14.55 5.20 5.58
N ARG A 114 13.68 4.44 4.95
CA ARG A 114 13.50 3.01 5.15
C ARG A 114 13.09 2.32 3.85
N VAL A 115 13.37 1.03 3.73
CA VAL A 115 12.87 0.17 2.65
C VAL A 115 12.86 -1.28 3.09
N ALA A 116 11.87 -2.06 2.63
CA ALA A 116 11.85 -3.51 2.69
C ALA A 116 12.26 -4.09 1.32
N ALA A 117 13.10 -5.11 1.31
CA ALA A 117 13.37 -5.94 0.15
C ALA A 117 12.72 -7.30 0.36
N ILE A 118 11.94 -7.78 -0.62
CA ILE A 118 11.07 -8.96 -0.47
C ILE A 118 11.16 -9.82 -1.73
N ILE A 119 11.37 -11.11 -1.57
CA ILE A 119 11.16 -12.10 -2.61
C ILE A 119 9.85 -12.83 -2.30
N ASN A 120 8.90 -12.79 -3.22
CA ASN A 120 7.73 -13.66 -3.21
C ASN A 120 7.96 -14.77 -4.25
N SER A 121 8.35 -15.96 -3.79
CA SER A 121 8.67 -17.09 -4.68
C SER A 121 7.47 -17.54 -5.50
N ARG A 122 6.26 -17.51 -4.95
CA ARG A 122 5.03 -17.90 -5.65
C ARG A 122 4.68 -16.92 -6.78
N ALA A 123 4.81 -15.62 -6.54
CA ALA A 123 4.62 -14.63 -7.60
C ALA A 123 5.68 -14.83 -8.70
N ASN A 124 6.95 -15.01 -8.32
CA ASN A 124 8.02 -15.27 -9.28
C ASN A 124 7.79 -16.53 -10.12
N GLU A 125 7.31 -17.61 -9.51
CA GLU A 125 6.93 -18.85 -10.22
C GLU A 125 5.72 -18.62 -11.13
N THR A 126 4.64 -17.99 -10.62
CA THR A 126 3.40 -17.74 -11.37
C THR A 126 3.66 -16.93 -12.63
N TRP A 127 4.49 -15.89 -12.51
CA TRP A 127 4.79 -14.94 -13.59
C TRP A 127 6.09 -15.25 -14.34
N ASN A 128 6.78 -16.35 -13.99
CA ASN A 128 8.07 -16.76 -14.56
C ASN A 128 9.11 -15.60 -14.55
N ARG A 129 9.26 -14.94 -13.39
CA ARG A 129 10.15 -13.79 -13.18
C ARG A 129 11.18 -14.07 -12.09
N LYS A 130 12.24 -13.27 -12.05
CA LYS A 130 13.25 -13.26 -10.98
C LYS A 130 13.31 -11.87 -10.38
N THR A 131 12.22 -11.49 -9.71
CA THR A 131 11.95 -10.14 -9.22
C THR A 131 12.08 -10.07 -7.71
N VAL A 132 12.69 -8.99 -7.20
CA VAL A 132 12.59 -8.54 -5.82
C VAL A 132 11.58 -7.41 -5.76
N ARG A 133 10.62 -7.51 -4.86
CA ARG A 133 9.74 -6.41 -4.51
C ARG A 133 10.45 -5.47 -3.55
N PHE A 134 10.37 -4.15 -3.76
CA PHE A 134 10.67 -3.18 -2.71
C PHE A 134 9.37 -2.58 -2.20
N GLY A 135 9.23 -2.52 -0.87
CA GLY A 135 7.99 -2.02 -0.26
C GLY A 135 8.28 -1.22 1.01
N TRP A 136 7.24 -0.63 1.58
CA TRP A 136 7.35 0.24 2.76
C TRP A 136 8.51 1.22 2.65
N ILE A 137 8.73 1.75 1.44
CA ILE A 137 9.78 2.73 1.18
C ILE A 137 9.30 4.11 1.59
N ASP A 138 10.05 4.74 2.48
CA ASP A 138 9.87 6.14 2.87
C ASP A 138 11.24 6.81 2.97
N PHE A 139 11.34 8.04 2.49
CA PHE A 139 12.59 8.80 2.51
C PHE A 139 12.33 10.31 2.46
N ILE A 140 13.26 11.09 3.02
CA ILE A 140 13.24 12.55 2.89
C ILE A 140 13.54 12.95 1.45
N ASP A 141 13.17 14.17 1.05
CA ASP A 141 13.45 14.72 -0.28
C ASP A 141 14.96 14.95 -0.48
N ASP A 142 15.66 13.85 -0.75
CA ASP A 142 17.10 13.81 -0.94
C ASP A 142 17.50 12.61 -1.83
N MET A 143 18.09 12.92 -2.98
CA MET A 143 18.47 11.91 -3.98
C MET A 143 19.52 10.92 -3.46
N GLU A 144 20.43 11.32 -2.58
CA GLU A 144 21.43 10.42 -2.00
C GLU A 144 20.73 9.34 -1.16
N VAL A 145 19.71 9.73 -0.38
CA VAL A 145 18.94 8.80 0.47
C VAL A 145 18.17 7.79 -0.38
N SER A 146 17.41 8.26 -1.37
CA SER A 146 16.64 7.37 -2.25
C SER A 146 17.54 6.45 -3.07
N THR A 147 18.66 6.96 -3.57
CA THR A 147 19.67 6.17 -4.28
C THR A 147 20.24 5.07 -3.38
N ALA A 148 20.68 5.41 -2.17
CA ALA A 148 21.25 4.44 -1.25
C ALA A 148 20.25 3.32 -0.88
N LEU A 149 18.97 3.66 -0.68
CA LEU A 149 17.91 2.68 -0.40
C LEU A 149 17.68 1.73 -1.58
N ILE A 150 17.52 2.28 -2.78
CA ILE A 150 17.26 1.48 -3.99
C ILE A 150 18.49 0.64 -4.37
N ASP A 151 19.69 1.17 -4.27
CA ASP A 151 20.92 0.41 -4.54
C ASP A 151 21.12 -0.72 -3.53
N THR A 152 20.70 -0.53 -2.28
CA THR A 152 20.66 -1.61 -1.28
C THR A 152 19.74 -2.73 -1.71
N VAL A 153 18.54 -2.42 -2.21
CA VAL A 153 17.59 -3.43 -2.73
C VAL A 153 18.18 -4.14 -3.96
N LYS A 154 18.79 -3.39 -4.90
CA LYS A 154 19.46 -3.97 -6.08
C LYS A 154 20.59 -4.93 -5.68
N GLN A 155 21.42 -4.53 -4.71
CA GLN A 155 22.50 -5.39 -4.20
C GLN A 155 21.94 -6.65 -3.54
N TRP A 156 20.93 -6.51 -2.67
CA TRP A 156 20.24 -7.61 -2.02
C TRP A 156 19.62 -8.60 -3.03
N ALA A 157 19.05 -8.07 -4.13
CA ALA A 157 18.51 -8.85 -5.23
C ALA A 157 19.60 -9.66 -5.95
N LYS A 158 20.70 -9.00 -6.28
CA LYS A 158 21.85 -9.64 -6.96
C LYS A 158 22.45 -10.78 -6.16
N GLU A 159 22.59 -10.61 -4.85
CA GLU A 159 23.11 -11.65 -3.94
C GLU A 159 22.24 -12.91 -3.91
N ARG A 160 20.95 -12.80 -4.29
CA ARG A 160 19.95 -13.88 -4.35
C ARG A 160 19.66 -14.40 -5.76
N GLY A 161 20.46 -13.94 -6.74
CA GLY A 161 20.30 -14.36 -8.14
C GLY A 161 19.06 -13.79 -8.82
N MET A 162 18.49 -12.72 -8.27
CA MET A 162 17.40 -11.97 -8.88
C MET A 162 17.99 -10.92 -9.84
N ASN A 163 17.26 -10.58 -10.90
CA ASN A 163 17.71 -9.68 -11.95
C ASN A 163 16.80 -8.46 -12.17
N GLU A 164 15.75 -8.35 -11.38
CA GLU A 164 14.76 -7.30 -11.49
C GLU A 164 14.33 -6.83 -10.10
N ILE A 165 14.02 -5.55 -9.96
CA ILE A 165 13.35 -4.99 -8.78
C ILE A 165 12.06 -4.29 -9.22
N GLU A 166 10.99 -4.42 -8.44
CA GLU A 166 9.67 -3.86 -8.72
C GLU A 166 9.02 -3.36 -7.44
N GLY A 167 8.29 -2.26 -7.51
CA GLY A 167 7.60 -1.72 -6.34
C GLY A 167 7.17 -0.26 -6.49
N PRO A 168 6.60 0.30 -5.42
CA PRO A 168 6.42 -0.31 -4.09
C PRO A 168 5.39 -1.43 -4.07
N LEU A 169 5.75 -2.59 -3.51
CA LEU A 169 4.88 -3.76 -3.36
C LEU A 169 5.14 -4.42 -2.01
N GLY A 170 4.09 -4.94 -1.38
CA GLY A 170 4.17 -5.71 -0.15
C GLY A 170 4.56 -7.18 -0.35
N PHE A 171 4.35 -7.98 0.68
CA PHE A 171 4.56 -9.43 0.62
C PHE A 171 3.65 -10.07 -0.42
N THR A 172 2.38 -9.64 -0.46
CA THR A 172 1.34 -10.14 -1.37
C THR A 172 0.46 -8.97 -1.81
N ASP A 173 -0.40 -9.23 -2.76
CA ASP A 173 -1.37 -8.29 -3.34
C ASP A 173 -2.52 -7.90 -2.38
N MET A 174 -2.47 -8.39 -1.14
CA MET A 174 -3.33 -7.97 -0.03
C MET A 174 -2.67 -6.88 0.84
N ASP A 175 -1.41 -6.59 0.63
CA ASP A 175 -0.72 -5.44 1.20
C ASP A 175 -0.93 -4.22 0.31
N ALA A 176 -0.71 -3.01 0.85
CA ALA A 176 -0.81 -1.79 0.05
C ALA A 176 0.29 -1.76 -1.04
N GLU A 177 -0.10 -1.37 -2.25
CA GLU A 177 0.72 -1.40 -3.46
C GLU A 177 0.77 -0.05 -4.14
N GLY A 178 1.83 0.15 -4.92
CA GLY A 178 1.99 1.31 -5.78
C GLY A 178 2.60 2.52 -5.08
N MET A 179 2.67 3.59 -5.82
CA MET A 179 3.18 4.90 -5.42
C MET A 179 2.16 5.95 -5.84
N LEU A 180 1.73 6.80 -4.92
CA LEU A 180 0.81 7.89 -5.23
C LEU A 180 1.45 8.84 -6.24
N VAL A 181 0.77 9.07 -7.35
CA VAL A 181 1.21 9.97 -8.45
C VAL A 181 0.25 11.13 -8.66
N GLU A 182 -1.02 10.98 -8.26
CA GLU A 182 -2.06 11.98 -8.31
C GLU A 182 -2.92 11.93 -7.04
N GLY A 183 -3.64 13.01 -6.70
CA GLY A 183 -4.51 13.05 -5.52
C GLY A 183 -3.79 13.27 -4.19
N PHE A 184 -2.63 13.93 -4.18
CA PHE A 184 -1.86 14.24 -2.97
C PHE A 184 -2.61 15.07 -1.92
N ASP A 185 -3.71 15.70 -2.32
CA ASP A 185 -4.63 16.49 -1.49
C ASP A 185 -5.89 15.70 -1.07
N GLN A 186 -5.93 14.39 -1.35
CA GLN A 186 -7.02 13.50 -0.95
C GLN A 186 -6.62 12.67 0.29
N LEU A 187 -7.62 12.38 1.13
CA LEU A 187 -7.42 11.50 2.27
C LEU A 187 -7.23 10.06 1.79
N SER A 188 -6.11 9.43 2.13
CA SER A 188 -5.89 8.01 1.82
C SER A 188 -6.95 7.12 2.46
N THR A 189 -7.24 6.00 1.83
CA THR A 189 -8.00 4.90 2.45
C THR A 189 -7.07 4.03 3.31
N MET A 190 -7.61 3.01 3.96
CA MET A 190 -6.79 2.04 4.68
C MET A 190 -6.04 1.07 3.75
N ALA A 191 -6.38 1.06 2.46
CA ALA A 191 -5.79 0.17 1.46
C ALA A 191 -4.76 0.88 0.56
N THR A 192 -4.68 2.21 0.63
CA THR A 192 -3.81 3.00 -0.24
C THR A 192 -2.58 3.52 0.48
N ILE A 193 -1.48 3.65 -0.27
CA ILE A 193 -0.24 4.27 0.20
C ILE A 193 -0.36 5.79 0.04
N TYR A 194 0.14 6.53 1.02
CA TYR A 194 0.43 7.94 0.88
C TYR A 194 1.95 8.15 0.80
N ASN A 195 2.39 8.93 -0.17
CA ASN A 195 3.75 9.42 -0.27
C ASN A 195 3.78 10.89 -0.72
N TYR A 196 4.91 11.55 -0.53
CA TYR A 196 5.09 12.93 -0.99
C TYR A 196 5.29 13.02 -2.52
N PRO A 197 4.96 14.17 -3.14
CA PRO A 197 5.01 14.34 -4.60
C PRO A 197 6.39 14.12 -5.25
N TYR A 198 7.49 14.25 -4.50
CA TYR A 198 8.85 14.06 -5.03
C TYR A 198 9.22 12.57 -5.26
N TYR A 199 8.45 11.61 -4.72
CA TYR A 199 8.77 10.18 -4.86
C TYR A 199 8.82 9.71 -6.32
N PRO A 200 7.81 9.97 -7.17
CA PRO A 200 7.86 9.58 -8.59
C PRO A 200 9.05 10.17 -9.34
N GLU A 201 9.40 11.44 -9.03
CA GLU A 201 10.55 12.10 -9.65
C GLU A 201 11.88 11.42 -9.28
N HIS A 202 12.03 11.00 -8.01
CA HIS A 202 13.20 10.26 -7.56
C HIS A 202 13.30 8.91 -8.28
N MET A 203 12.21 8.16 -8.39
CA MET A 203 12.21 6.85 -9.09
C MET A 203 12.56 7.02 -10.57
N GLN A 204 12.03 8.04 -11.23
CA GLN A 204 12.38 8.35 -12.62
C GLN A 204 13.87 8.71 -12.78
N LYS A 205 14.42 9.54 -11.88
CA LYS A 205 15.86 9.89 -11.88
C LYS A 205 16.76 8.68 -11.60
N LEU A 206 16.27 7.67 -10.88
CA LEU A 206 16.96 6.39 -10.64
C LEU A 206 16.83 5.39 -11.79
N GLY A 207 16.21 5.80 -12.91
CA GLY A 207 16.05 4.99 -14.12
C GLY A 207 14.97 3.91 -14.00
N MET A 208 14.00 4.08 -13.11
CA MET A 208 12.85 3.19 -13.03
C MET A 208 11.78 3.58 -14.05
N GLU A 209 11.14 2.58 -14.62
CA GLU A 209 10.04 2.72 -15.56
C GLU A 209 8.73 2.29 -14.90
N LYS A 210 7.60 2.85 -15.38
CA LYS A 210 6.27 2.48 -14.92
C LYS A 210 5.94 1.05 -15.32
N SER A 211 5.50 0.23 -14.35
CA SER A 211 5.09 -1.16 -14.57
C SER A 211 3.58 -1.29 -14.74
N ALA A 212 2.80 -0.69 -13.85
CA ALA A 212 1.34 -0.68 -13.88
C ALA A 212 0.79 0.57 -13.20
N ASP A 213 -0.43 0.93 -13.52
CA ASP A 213 -1.21 1.94 -12.81
C ASP A 213 -2.39 1.30 -12.08
N TRP A 214 -2.70 1.85 -10.92
CA TRP A 214 -3.93 1.60 -10.19
C TRP A 214 -4.71 2.90 -10.08
N VAL A 215 -6.02 2.80 -10.23
CA VAL A 215 -6.94 3.91 -10.05
C VAL A 215 -7.84 3.65 -8.85
N GLU A 216 -8.15 4.70 -8.11
CA GLU A 216 -9.11 4.70 -7.02
C GLU A 216 -10.24 5.65 -7.36
N MET A 217 -11.47 5.20 -7.18
CA MET A 217 -12.66 5.94 -7.62
C MET A 217 -13.54 6.32 -6.44
N LYS A 218 -14.06 7.55 -6.48
CA LYS A 218 -15.13 8.00 -5.61
C LYS A 218 -16.47 7.79 -6.29
N ILE A 219 -17.29 6.91 -5.74
CA ILE A 219 -18.57 6.49 -6.31
C ILE A 219 -19.71 6.99 -5.42
N TYR A 220 -20.52 7.91 -5.89
CA TYR A 220 -21.66 8.42 -5.12
C TYR A 220 -22.77 7.38 -5.01
N ILE A 221 -23.33 7.25 -3.82
CA ILE A 221 -24.48 6.36 -3.57
C ILE A 221 -25.72 7.05 -4.15
N PRO A 222 -26.40 6.45 -5.14
CA PRO A 222 -27.58 7.07 -5.76
C PRO A 222 -28.75 7.10 -4.77
N GLU A 223 -29.60 8.12 -4.87
CA GLU A 223 -30.84 8.23 -4.07
C GLU A 223 -31.81 7.07 -4.33
N ALA A 224 -31.82 6.56 -5.55
CA ALA A 224 -32.58 5.37 -5.93
C ALA A 224 -31.79 4.55 -6.96
N ILE A 225 -31.94 3.23 -6.89
CA ILE A 225 -31.33 2.37 -7.92
C ILE A 225 -32.07 2.64 -9.23
N PRO A 226 -31.34 2.99 -10.33
CA PRO A 226 -31.96 3.19 -11.63
C PRO A 226 -32.78 1.97 -12.08
N GLU A 227 -33.96 2.16 -12.59
CA GLU A 227 -34.89 1.09 -13.03
C GLU A 227 -34.24 0.14 -14.03
N LYS A 228 -33.37 0.66 -14.90
CA LYS A 228 -32.57 -0.14 -15.83
C LYS A 228 -31.72 -1.19 -15.08
N HIS A 229 -31.06 -0.81 -13.99
CA HIS A 229 -30.20 -1.72 -13.22
C HIS A 229 -31.02 -2.76 -12.47
N LYS A 230 -32.17 -2.39 -11.88
CA LYS A 230 -33.10 -3.36 -11.27
C LYS A 230 -33.57 -4.39 -12.27
N ARG A 231 -33.97 -3.93 -13.46
CA ARG A 231 -34.44 -4.82 -14.54
C ARG A 231 -33.34 -5.76 -15.02
N ILE A 232 -32.13 -5.25 -15.22
CA ILE A 232 -30.96 -6.07 -15.59
C ILE A 232 -30.69 -7.13 -14.52
N SER A 233 -30.65 -6.74 -13.26
CA SER A 233 -30.45 -7.67 -12.14
C SER A 233 -31.50 -8.79 -12.13
N GLN A 234 -32.78 -8.48 -12.31
CA GLN A 234 -33.86 -9.47 -12.39
C GLN A 234 -33.71 -10.42 -13.57
N ILE A 235 -33.41 -9.90 -14.76
CA ILE A 235 -33.19 -10.72 -15.97
C ILE A 235 -32.04 -11.68 -15.76
N ILE A 236 -30.93 -11.23 -15.20
CA ILE A 236 -29.74 -12.05 -14.95
C ILE A 236 -30.00 -13.09 -13.86
N ALA A 237 -30.66 -12.72 -12.76
CA ALA A 237 -31.07 -13.65 -11.74
C ALA A 237 -31.92 -14.80 -12.29
N THR A 238 -32.93 -14.47 -13.11
CA THR A 238 -33.80 -15.46 -13.74
C THR A 238 -33.06 -16.30 -14.79
N ARG A 239 -32.24 -15.66 -15.64
CA ARG A 239 -31.55 -16.33 -16.75
C ARG A 239 -30.55 -17.37 -16.28
N TYR A 240 -29.87 -17.12 -15.17
CA TYR A 240 -28.80 -17.98 -14.65
C TYR A 240 -29.18 -18.66 -13.34
N ASN A 241 -30.44 -18.61 -12.91
CA ASN A 241 -30.95 -19.15 -11.65
C ASN A 241 -30.09 -18.70 -10.44
N LEU A 242 -29.83 -17.37 -10.36
CA LEU A 242 -29.00 -16.78 -9.30
C LEU A 242 -29.86 -16.20 -8.21
N HIS A 243 -29.38 -16.29 -6.97
CA HIS A 243 -30.02 -15.65 -5.82
C HIS A 243 -28.98 -15.03 -4.89
N VAL A 244 -29.41 -14.02 -4.12
CA VAL A 244 -28.58 -13.38 -3.11
C VAL A 244 -28.72 -14.12 -1.77
N ARG A 245 -27.62 -14.59 -1.23
CA ARG A 245 -27.52 -15.16 0.11
C ARG A 245 -27.14 -14.07 1.11
N LYS A 246 -27.86 -13.98 2.21
CA LYS A 246 -27.56 -13.11 3.37
C LYS A 246 -26.97 -13.90 4.52
N LEU A 247 -25.84 -13.44 5.03
CA LEU A 247 -25.21 -13.99 6.23
C LEU A 247 -25.96 -13.53 7.48
N LYS A 248 -26.34 -14.44 8.35
CA LYS A 248 -27.15 -14.16 9.54
C LYS A 248 -26.32 -13.81 10.77
N SER A 249 -25.14 -14.40 10.89
CA SER A 249 -24.27 -14.17 12.06
C SER A 249 -22.80 -14.45 11.75
N LYS A 250 -21.90 -13.82 12.53
CA LYS A 250 -20.45 -14.09 12.46
C LYS A 250 -20.10 -15.54 12.86
N SER A 251 -20.96 -16.17 13.68
CA SER A 251 -20.82 -17.58 14.03
C SER A 251 -21.10 -18.48 12.82
N GLU A 252 -22.11 -18.15 12.02
CA GLU A 252 -22.39 -18.85 10.76
C GLU A 252 -21.20 -18.73 9.82
N VAL A 253 -20.67 -17.52 9.60
CA VAL A 253 -19.51 -17.27 8.72
C VAL A 253 -18.32 -18.17 9.08
N ARG A 254 -18.05 -18.34 10.37
CA ARG A 254 -16.93 -19.17 10.85
C ARG A 254 -17.20 -20.68 10.75
N LYS A 255 -18.44 -21.11 11.00
CA LYS A 255 -18.79 -22.53 11.10
C LYS A 255 -19.14 -23.16 9.75
N SER A 256 -19.71 -22.40 8.82
CA SER A 256 -20.16 -22.91 7.52
C SER A 256 -19.05 -23.07 6.51
N GLY A 257 -17.86 -22.51 6.76
CA GLY A 257 -16.78 -22.47 5.76
C GLY A 257 -16.95 -21.42 4.66
N VAL A 258 -18.06 -20.65 4.67
CA VAL A 258 -18.39 -19.68 3.62
C VAL A 258 -17.29 -18.61 3.43
N ALA A 259 -16.60 -18.22 4.49
CA ALA A 259 -15.50 -17.26 4.38
C ALA A 259 -14.32 -17.84 3.53
N HIS A 260 -14.00 -19.11 3.72
CA HIS A 260 -12.98 -19.78 2.93
C HIS A 260 -13.41 -19.96 1.46
N GLU A 261 -14.68 -20.26 1.22
CA GLU A 261 -15.23 -20.32 -0.15
C GLU A 261 -15.16 -18.97 -0.85
N ILE A 262 -15.45 -17.88 -0.14
CA ILE A 262 -15.27 -16.49 -0.65
C ILE A 262 -13.81 -16.26 -1.06
N PHE A 263 -12.85 -16.57 -0.20
CA PHE A 263 -11.43 -16.35 -0.51
C PHE A 263 -10.93 -17.28 -1.64
N ARG A 264 -11.47 -18.49 -1.78
CA ARG A 264 -11.17 -19.35 -2.94
C ARG A 264 -11.74 -18.74 -4.22
N LEU A 265 -12.96 -18.19 -4.19
CA LEU A 265 -13.51 -17.44 -5.31
C LEU A 265 -12.62 -16.24 -5.69
N ILE A 266 -12.12 -15.48 -4.70
CA ILE A 266 -11.20 -14.38 -4.92
C ILE A 266 -9.91 -14.90 -5.59
N ASN A 267 -9.33 -15.97 -5.07
CA ASN A 267 -8.18 -16.63 -5.70
C ASN A 267 -8.40 -16.94 -7.18
N ASP A 268 -9.57 -17.51 -7.53
CA ASP A 268 -9.89 -17.88 -8.90
C ASP A 268 -10.14 -16.66 -9.79
N ALA A 269 -10.81 -15.63 -9.25
CA ALA A 269 -11.14 -14.42 -9.99
C ALA A 269 -9.91 -13.53 -10.24
N TYR A 270 -8.96 -13.48 -9.29
CA TYR A 270 -7.82 -12.57 -9.32
C TYR A 270 -6.55 -13.18 -9.92
N THR A 271 -6.50 -14.50 -10.12
CA THR A 271 -5.34 -15.19 -10.73
C THR A 271 -4.82 -14.53 -12.02
N PRO A 272 -5.67 -13.98 -12.93
CA PRO A 272 -5.19 -13.30 -14.14
C PRO A 272 -4.68 -11.88 -13.93
N LEU A 273 -4.86 -11.28 -12.72
CA LEU A 273 -4.48 -9.90 -12.47
C LEU A 273 -2.98 -9.77 -12.29
N PHE A 274 -2.44 -8.64 -12.75
CA PHE A 274 -1.01 -8.32 -12.68
C PHE A 274 -0.46 -8.48 -11.25
N GLY A 275 0.64 -9.20 -11.12
CA GLY A 275 1.35 -9.39 -9.85
C GLY A 275 0.67 -10.38 -8.89
N TYR A 276 -0.60 -10.75 -9.10
CA TYR A 276 -1.35 -11.57 -8.16
C TYR A 276 -0.72 -12.96 -7.95
N SER A 277 -0.68 -13.37 -6.71
CA SER A 277 -0.32 -14.72 -6.29
C SER A 277 -1.39 -15.32 -5.38
N ARG A 278 -1.82 -16.57 -5.68
CA ARG A 278 -2.92 -17.21 -4.92
C ARG A 278 -2.60 -17.31 -3.43
N MET A 279 -3.56 -16.94 -2.60
CA MET A 279 -3.46 -17.07 -1.14
C MET A 279 -3.41 -18.53 -0.72
N THR A 280 -2.61 -18.84 0.30
CA THR A 280 -2.62 -20.12 0.99
C THR A 280 -3.80 -20.24 1.95
N GLU A 281 -4.19 -21.46 2.34
CA GLU A 281 -5.23 -21.65 3.37
C GLU A 281 -4.88 -20.94 4.68
N ARG A 282 -3.60 -20.89 5.07
CA ARG A 282 -3.15 -20.18 6.26
C ARG A 282 -3.30 -18.66 6.14
N GLN A 283 -3.07 -18.10 4.96
CA GLN A 283 -3.37 -16.68 4.70
C GLN A 283 -4.87 -16.42 4.77
N ILE A 284 -5.69 -17.29 4.18
CA ILE A 284 -7.16 -17.21 4.26
C ILE A 284 -7.60 -17.22 5.73
N ASP A 285 -7.10 -18.15 6.54
CA ASP A 285 -7.38 -18.20 7.98
C ASP A 285 -6.98 -16.89 8.68
N GLN A 286 -5.83 -16.33 8.33
CA GLN A 286 -5.35 -15.07 8.89
C GLN A 286 -6.32 -13.92 8.56
N TYR A 287 -6.74 -13.77 7.30
CA TYR A 287 -7.67 -12.72 6.88
C TYR A 287 -9.07 -12.92 7.45
N VAL A 288 -9.59 -14.14 7.48
CA VAL A 288 -10.87 -14.45 8.11
C VAL A 288 -10.87 -14.05 9.59
N ASN A 289 -9.80 -14.38 10.32
CA ASN A 289 -9.66 -14.03 11.74
C ASN A 289 -9.51 -12.52 11.97
N MET A 290 -8.90 -11.79 11.04
CA MET A 290 -8.70 -10.35 11.12
C MET A 290 -9.97 -9.57 10.79
N TYR A 291 -10.65 -9.90 9.69
CA TYR A 291 -11.73 -9.07 9.15
C TYR A 291 -13.13 -9.46 9.63
N VAL A 292 -13.46 -10.76 9.76
CA VAL A 292 -14.81 -11.19 10.17
C VAL A 292 -15.29 -10.54 11.49
N PRO A 293 -14.42 -10.33 12.51
CA PRO A 293 -14.87 -9.67 13.75
C PRO A 293 -15.35 -8.24 13.57
N VAL A 294 -14.80 -7.50 12.59
CA VAL A 294 -15.07 -6.07 12.40
C VAL A 294 -16.07 -5.77 11.28
N LEU A 295 -16.34 -6.74 10.38
CA LEU A 295 -17.29 -6.57 9.29
C LEU A 295 -18.74 -6.43 9.79
N ASP A 296 -19.48 -5.52 9.17
CA ASP A 296 -20.96 -5.48 9.25
C ASP A 296 -21.51 -6.38 8.14
N LEU A 297 -22.07 -7.54 8.52
CA LEU A 297 -22.52 -8.54 7.56
C LEU A 297 -23.63 -8.04 6.61
N ARG A 298 -24.30 -6.94 6.93
CA ARG A 298 -25.25 -6.28 6.02
C ARG A 298 -24.57 -5.70 4.80
N MET A 299 -23.28 -5.33 4.93
CA MET A 299 -22.43 -4.76 3.89
C MET A 299 -21.65 -5.85 3.12
N VAL A 300 -22.05 -7.11 3.28
CA VAL A 300 -21.55 -8.25 2.52
C VAL A 300 -22.69 -8.80 1.66
N SER A 301 -22.47 -8.92 0.37
CA SER A 301 -23.40 -9.52 -0.59
C SER A 301 -22.76 -10.74 -1.20
N ILE A 302 -23.48 -11.85 -1.22
CA ILE A 302 -23.05 -13.11 -1.82
C ILE A 302 -24.13 -13.51 -2.84
N VAL A 303 -23.70 -13.85 -4.05
CA VAL A 303 -24.58 -14.40 -5.08
C VAL A 303 -24.25 -15.86 -5.25
N GLU A 304 -25.26 -16.71 -5.17
CA GLU A 304 -25.19 -18.16 -5.36
C GLU A 304 -25.98 -18.60 -6.59
N ASN A 305 -25.55 -19.71 -7.20
CA ASN A 305 -26.29 -20.39 -8.25
C ASN A 305 -27.32 -21.38 -7.69
N GLU A 306 -28.02 -22.09 -8.56
CA GLU A 306 -29.01 -23.11 -8.22
C GLU A 306 -28.46 -24.25 -7.31
N GLN A 307 -27.17 -24.54 -7.43
CA GLN A 307 -26.47 -25.54 -6.62
C GLN A 307 -25.96 -24.99 -5.29
N ASN A 308 -26.29 -23.73 -4.95
CA ASN A 308 -25.78 -22.99 -3.79
C ASN A 308 -24.24 -22.79 -3.80
N GLU A 309 -23.62 -22.78 -5.00
CA GLU A 309 -22.23 -22.42 -5.15
C GLU A 309 -22.09 -20.90 -5.25
N ILE A 310 -21.08 -20.32 -4.59
CA ILE A 310 -20.81 -18.89 -4.66
C ILE A 310 -20.26 -18.53 -6.05
N VAL A 311 -20.95 -17.62 -6.73
CA VAL A 311 -20.56 -17.13 -8.04
C VAL A 311 -20.11 -15.67 -8.04
N ALA A 312 -20.52 -14.89 -7.04
CA ALA A 312 -20.02 -13.53 -6.85
C ALA A 312 -20.08 -13.12 -5.39
N VAL A 313 -19.20 -12.20 -5.02
CA VAL A 313 -19.16 -11.59 -3.69
C VAL A 313 -18.81 -10.11 -3.79
N GLY A 314 -19.45 -9.30 -2.95
CA GLY A 314 -19.08 -7.91 -2.70
C GLY A 314 -18.96 -7.66 -1.20
N ILE A 315 -17.82 -7.15 -0.77
CA ILE A 315 -17.51 -6.85 0.63
C ILE A 315 -17.16 -5.37 0.74
N SER A 316 -17.83 -4.67 1.62
CA SER A 316 -17.59 -3.28 1.93
C SER A 316 -17.58 -3.04 3.44
N MET A 317 -17.02 -1.92 3.87
CA MET A 317 -16.92 -1.55 5.28
C MET A 317 -17.02 -0.02 5.44
N SER A 318 -17.45 0.43 6.63
CA SER A 318 -17.31 1.86 6.97
C SER A 318 -15.86 2.29 6.86
N SER A 319 -15.57 3.42 6.21
CA SER A 319 -14.19 3.93 6.14
C SER A 319 -13.63 4.19 7.53
N LEU A 320 -12.44 3.68 7.79
CA LEU A 320 -11.73 3.84 9.05
C LEU A 320 -10.67 4.94 9.01
N SER A 321 -10.44 5.56 7.85
CA SER A 321 -9.34 6.51 7.62
C SER A 321 -9.28 7.61 8.69
N ARG A 322 -10.39 8.31 8.93
CA ARG A 322 -10.43 9.36 9.98
C ARG A 322 -10.31 8.81 11.40
N ALA A 323 -10.75 7.59 11.66
CA ALA A 323 -10.61 6.96 12.96
C ALA A 323 -9.16 6.54 13.22
N LEU A 324 -8.46 6.00 12.23
CA LEU A 324 -7.05 5.65 12.28
C LEU A 324 -6.16 6.88 12.47
N GLN A 325 -6.44 7.99 11.76
CA GLN A 325 -5.74 9.26 11.98
C GLN A 325 -5.88 9.74 13.44
N LYS A 326 -7.10 9.72 14.01
CA LYS A 326 -7.35 10.11 15.40
C LYS A 326 -6.69 9.17 16.41
N ALA A 327 -6.66 7.88 16.10
CA ALA A 327 -5.97 6.87 16.88
C ALA A 327 -4.43 6.94 16.73
N LYS A 328 -3.92 7.69 15.74
CA LYS A 328 -2.49 7.77 15.40
C LYS A 328 -1.85 6.39 15.24
N GLY A 329 -2.60 5.47 14.62
CA GLY A 329 -2.19 4.07 14.43
C GLY A 329 -2.08 3.23 15.70
N LYS A 330 -2.61 3.65 16.85
CA LYS A 330 -2.51 2.91 18.13
C LYS A 330 -3.90 2.62 18.70
N LEU A 331 -4.14 1.37 19.07
CA LEU A 331 -5.41 1.00 19.73
C LEU A 331 -5.44 1.45 21.19
N LEU A 332 -4.35 1.29 21.92
CA LEU A 332 -4.27 1.63 23.34
C LEU A 332 -3.61 3.02 23.56
N PRO A 333 -4.02 3.79 24.59
CA PRO A 333 -5.10 3.46 25.53
C PRO A 333 -6.51 3.76 25.00
N PHE A 334 -6.72 4.70 24.07
CA PHE A 334 -8.05 5.16 23.67
C PHE A 334 -8.30 5.10 22.15
N GLY A 335 -7.34 4.64 21.35
CA GLY A 335 -7.49 4.56 19.89
C GLY A 335 -8.62 3.61 19.45
N TRP A 336 -8.79 2.49 20.15
CA TRP A 336 -9.88 1.54 19.91
C TRP A 336 -11.27 2.20 19.94
N TRP A 337 -11.46 3.24 20.76
CA TRP A 337 -12.70 3.98 20.85
C TRP A 337 -13.05 4.72 19.56
N HIS A 338 -12.04 5.29 18.89
CA HIS A 338 -12.26 5.96 17.61
C HIS A 338 -12.72 4.99 16.54
N LEU A 339 -12.15 3.79 16.49
CA LEU A 339 -12.52 2.73 15.55
C LEU A 339 -13.91 2.18 15.86
N LEU A 340 -14.18 1.84 17.13
CA LEU A 340 -15.49 1.37 17.57
C LEU A 340 -16.59 2.38 17.25
N LYS A 341 -16.33 3.66 17.49
CA LYS A 341 -17.27 4.73 17.17
C LYS A 341 -17.56 4.80 15.67
N ALA A 342 -16.56 4.68 14.80
CA ALA A 342 -16.74 4.69 13.36
C ALA A 342 -17.51 3.46 12.84
N LEU A 343 -17.26 2.30 13.41
CA LEU A 343 -17.91 1.05 13.01
C LEU A 343 -19.35 0.91 13.50
N MET A 344 -19.67 1.40 14.73
CA MET A 344 -20.91 1.04 15.40
C MET A 344 -21.78 2.22 15.82
N LEU A 345 -21.18 3.36 16.22
CA LEU A 345 -21.93 4.43 16.89
C LEU A 345 -22.19 5.64 15.99
N LYS A 346 -21.15 6.16 15.38
CA LYS A 346 -21.23 7.32 14.46
C LYS A 346 -20.47 6.98 13.20
N ARG A 347 -21.15 6.28 12.30
CA ARG A 347 -20.59 5.90 11.01
C ARG A 347 -20.15 7.14 10.22
N PRO A 348 -19.03 7.06 9.49
CA PRO A 348 -18.67 8.07 8.52
C PRO A 348 -19.69 8.06 7.36
N LYS A 349 -19.70 9.12 6.57
CA LYS A 349 -20.53 9.18 5.36
C LYS A 349 -19.90 8.42 4.18
N VAL A 350 -18.72 7.87 4.39
CA VAL A 350 -17.89 7.16 3.42
C VAL A 350 -17.80 5.69 3.80
N LEU A 351 -17.90 4.83 2.82
CA LEU A 351 -17.58 3.42 2.92
C LEU A 351 -16.43 3.07 1.98
N ASP A 352 -15.65 2.06 2.33
CA ASP A 352 -14.61 1.48 1.50
C ASP A 352 -15.15 0.20 0.84
N LEU A 353 -15.03 0.10 -0.50
CA LEU A 353 -15.29 -1.15 -1.23
C LEU A 353 -14.03 -2.00 -1.13
N LEU A 354 -14.07 -3.03 -0.27
CA LEU A 354 -12.86 -3.80 0.02
C LEU A 354 -12.54 -4.84 -1.04
N LEU A 355 -13.54 -5.67 -1.41
CA LEU A 355 -13.36 -6.77 -2.34
C LEU A 355 -14.63 -6.97 -3.18
N VAL A 356 -14.45 -7.12 -4.48
CA VAL A 356 -15.50 -7.54 -5.41
C VAL A 356 -14.92 -8.64 -6.28
N ALA A 357 -15.56 -9.80 -6.32
CA ALA A 357 -15.13 -10.91 -7.13
C ALA A 357 -16.33 -11.58 -7.81
N VAL A 358 -16.14 -11.95 -9.07
CA VAL A 358 -17.08 -12.76 -9.87
C VAL A 358 -16.34 -13.96 -10.41
N ARG A 359 -16.89 -15.15 -10.24
CA ARG A 359 -16.32 -16.42 -10.71
C ARG A 359 -16.03 -16.32 -12.22
N PRO A 360 -14.87 -16.79 -12.71
CA PRO A 360 -14.44 -16.58 -14.10
C PRO A 360 -15.48 -16.94 -15.16
N ASP A 361 -16.23 -18.04 -14.95
CA ASP A 361 -17.27 -18.50 -15.87
C ASP A 361 -18.55 -17.63 -15.83
N TYR A 362 -18.70 -16.74 -14.84
CA TYR A 362 -19.79 -15.76 -14.73
C TYR A 362 -19.37 -14.32 -15.06
N GLN A 363 -18.10 -14.06 -15.31
CA GLN A 363 -17.60 -12.75 -15.72
C GLN A 363 -18.21 -12.34 -17.09
N GLY A 364 -18.46 -11.06 -17.28
CA GLY A 364 -19.08 -10.52 -18.49
C GLY A 364 -20.59 -10.83 -18.65
N LYS A 365 -21.20 -11.57 -17.68
CA LYS A 365 -22.63 -11.88 -17.69
C LYS A 365 -23.50 -10.88 -16.90
N GLY A 366 -22.90 -9.84 -16.34
CA GLY A 366 -23.58 -8.77 -15.57
C GLY A 366 -23.98 -9.17 -14.15
N VAL A 367 -23.40 -10.22 -13.57
CA VAL A 367 -23.72 -10.73 -12.22
C VAL A 367 -23.47 -9.67 -11.14
N ASN A 368 -22.50 -8.76 -11.34
CA ASN A 368 -22.26 -7.63 -10.47
C ASN A 368 -23.51 -6.75 -10.24
N ALA A 369 -24.45 -6.70 -11.17
CA ALA A 369 -25.72 -5.98 -10.98
C ALA A 369 -26.52 -6.50 -9.78
N LEU A 370 -26.43 -7.81 -9.45
CA LEU A 370 -27.09 -8.37 -8.28
C LEU A 370 -26.44 -7.86 -6.98
N LEU A 371 -25.11 -7.78 -6.95
CA LEU A 371 -24.36 -7.25 -5.80
C LEU A 371 -24.76 -5.80 -5.51
N PHE A 372 -24.78 -4.95 -6.52
CA PHE A 372 -25.12 -3.53 -6.36
C PHE A 372 -26.60 -3.32 -6.01
N THR A 373 -27.52 -4.05 -6.62
CA THR A 373 -28.95 -3.94 -6.27
C THR A 373 -29.26 -4.42 -4.85
N ASP A 374 -28.44 -5.30 -4.29
CA ASP A 374 -28.51 -5.74 -2.92
C ASP A 374 -27.86 -4.77 -1.92
N LEU A 375 -26.69 -4.22 -2.26
CA LEU A 375 -25.89 -3.40 -1.34
C LEU A 375 -26.32 -1.93 -1.30
N ILE A 376 -26.72 -1.31 -2.42
CA ILE A 376 -27.11 0.11 -2.47
C ILE A 376 -28.20 0.45 -1.45
N PRO A 377 -29.30 -0.31 -1.30
CA PRO A 377 -30.32 -0.03 -0.29
C PRO A 377 -29.79 -0.09 1.15
N VAL A 378 -28.80 -0.95 1.41
CA VAL A 378 -28.12 -1.04 2.70
C VAL A 378 -27.30 0.22 2.96
N TYR A 379 -26.55 0.68 1.98
CA TYR A 379 -25.74 1.89 2.08
C TYR A 379 -26.61 3.14 2.33
N GLN A 380 -27.72 3.28 1.59
CA GLN A 380 -28.71 4.33 1.80
C GLN A 380 -29.28 4.32 3.21
N LYS A 381 -29.76 3.15 3.68
CA LYS A 381 -30.30 2.98 5.04
C LYS A 381 -29.30 3.28 6.13
N LEU A 382 -28.00 3.04 5.91
CA LEU A 382 -26.92 3.31 6.82
C LEU A 382 -26.40 4.76 6.75
N GLY A 383 -26.86 5.55 5.77
CA GLY A 383 -26.56 6.98 5.62
C GLY A 383 -25.22 7.27 4.98
N TYR A 384 -24.70 6.36 4.13
CA TYR A 384 -23.50 6.61 3.34
C TYR A 384 -23.82 7.52 2.16
N GLU A 385 -22.91 8.46 1.85
CA GLU A 385 -23.03 9.39 0.74
C GLU A 385 -22.25 8.91 -0.49
N TYR A 386 -21.07 8.31 -0.25
CA TYR A 386 -20.25 7.75 -1.32
C TYR A 386 -19.41 6.58 -0.84
N ALA A 387 -18.95 5.80 -1.78
CA ALA A 387 -17.97 4.75 -1.62
C ALA A 387 -16.62 5.18 -2.21
N GLU A 388 -15.53 4.73 -1.63
CA GLU A 388 -14.20 4.75 -2.21
C GLU A 388 -13.84 3.33 -2.64
N SER A 389 -13.41 3.16 -3.91
CA SER A 389 -12.94 1.85 -4.36
C SER A 389 -11.56 1.56 -3.76
N ASN A 390 -11.21 0.28 -3.68
CA ASN A 390 -9.81 -0.08 -3.53
C ASN A 390 -9.05 0.25 -4.82
N PRO A 391 -7.70 0.29 -4.78
CA PRO A 391 -6.91 0.42 -5.99
C PRO A 391 -7.25 -0.68 -7.00
N GLU A 392 -7.66 -0.27 -8.19
CA GLU A 392 -8.03 -1.14 -9.30
C GLU A 392 -7.05 -0.95 -10.45
N LEU A 393 -6.55 -2.03 -11.03
CA LEU A 393 -5.68 -1.94 -12.20
C LEU A 393 -6.37 -1.17 -13.32
N GLU A 394 -5.71 -0.14 -13.87
CA GLU A 394 -6.25 0.71 -14.93
C GLU A 394 -6.69 -0.10 -16.17
N LEU A 395 -6.00 -1.19 -16.47
CA LEU A 395 -6.32 -2.07 -17.60
C LEU A 395 -7.42 -3.11 -17.30
N ASN A 396 -8.04 -3.06 -16.12
CA ASN A 396 -9.12 -3.97 -15.75
C ASN A 396 -10.49 -3.43 -16.21
N ASP A 397 -10.67 -3.33 -17.53
CA ASP A 397 -11.91 -2.85 -18.16
C ASP A 397 -13.20 -3.56 -17.68
N LYS A 398 -13.06 -4.80 -17.15
CA LYS A 398 -14.20 -5.60 -16.70
C LYS A 398 -14.81 -5.10 -15.38
N VAL A 399 -14.04 -4.39 -14.58
CA VAL A 399 -14.50 -3.83 -13.31
C VAL A 399 -14.90 -2.37 -13.47
N GLN A 400 -14.24 -1.63 -14.37
CA GLN A 400 -14.48 -0.20 -14.61
C GLN A 400 -15.74 0.08 -15.45
N ASN A 401 -16.26 -0.90 -16.21
CA ASN A 401 -17.46 -0.85 -17.05
C ASN A 401 -18.62 -1.63 -16.41
#